data_74030adb51ae1be64ce39527cab46120
#
_entry.id   74030adb51ae1be64ce39527cab46120
#
_cell.length_a   1.000
_cell.length_b   1.000
_cell.length_c   1.000
_cell.angle_alpha   90.00
_cell.angle_beta   90.00
_cell.angle_gamma   90.00
#
_symmetry.space_group_name_H-M   'P 1'
#
loop_
_entity.id
_entity.type
_entity.pdbx_description
1 polymer ?
#
loop_
_entity_poly.entity_id
_entity_poly.type
_entity_poly.pdbx_seq_one_letter_code
_entity_poly.pdbx_strand_id
1 'polypeptide(L)'
;MGLRLSIYEFDPDDARRFGQEQHIKYQQRGDELQFKYCPYCKNRTDDKNTFAINLRTGQFKCLRASCGAKGNMITLARDFNFSLGNDFDEYFNRRKRYRDLSRYPRPIVRPPAIEYMESRGISAAVTERYGITTQKEHDNILVFPFFDEFGKMQFIKYRKTDFDKDKDRNKEWSERDCKPILFGMDRCNAEESKVLVLTEGQIDSLSVVEAFDGEVNAVSVPTGAKGFTWVPYCWDFMSQYKTLIVFGDHENGHITLLEEMQKRFNGVIKHVRPEDYQDCKDANELLVRHGKQAVIDAVNQAVIVKNKRIKKLSEVQSKNMAQVPGINTGIAQLDKMLGGFYFGQLIILTGERGLGKSTLGSQFIVNAIDQGVNTFCYSGELLDWMFQSWLDRQCAGREYINVTTGPRGEDVYLIDGAALEMIHDWYDELCYIYDNSVIDSDEDENETILETIETAVKQYGCRMLMIDNLMTAIEDDLSSDLYRQQSAFVRSLAEMAKRYDVIIILIVHPRKRTGLKFDNDEVAGSSNITNLADVVMNYAKPKEDDEMHPDRILQVTKNRLNGMTDYSGIPLWYDTPSKRILEARGMNRERFGWNIEDGFLQVPDMGEEVEIEF
;
A
#
# COMPACT_ATOMS: atom_id res chain seq x y z
N MET A 1 -40.31 -34.17 -13.63
CA MET A 1 -39.33 -34.10 -14.74
C MET A 1 -38.27 -33.09 -14.33
N GLY A 2 -37.17 -33.56 -13.75
CA GLY A 2 -36.12 -32.68 -13.22
C GLY A 2 -35.32 -32.05 -14.35
N LEU A 3 -35.29 -30.76 -14.39
CA LEU A 3 -34.39 -29.97 -15.24
C LEU A 3 -32.95 -30.27 -14.83
N ARG A 4 -32.21 -31.00 -15.65
CA ARG A 4 -30.74 -31.07 -15.57
C ARG A 4 -30.24 -29.67 -15.90
N LEU A 5 -29.71 -28.98 -14.91
CA LEU A 5 -28.86 -27.81 -15.11
C LEU A 5 -27.63 -28.31 -15.89
N SER A 6 -27.46 -27.88 -17.14
CA SER A 6 -26.21 -28.07 -17.86
C SER A 6 -25.15 -27.22 -17.14
N ILE A 7 -24.26 -27.89 -16.42
CA ILE A 7 -23.10 -27.25 -15.77
C ILE A 7 -22.15 -26.91 -16.92
N TYR A 8 -21.73 -25.63 -17.04
CA TYR A 8 -20.67 -25.26 -17.97
C TYR A 8 -19.42 -26.08 -17.68
N GLU A 9 -19.02 -26.89 -18.62
CA GLU A 9 -17.77 -27.63 -18.61
C GLU A 9 -16.72 -26.78 -19.33
N PHE A 10 -15.64 -26.44 -18.63
CA PHE A 10 -14.62 -25.55 -19.16
C PHE A 10 -13.91 -26.19 -20.36
N ASP A 11 -13.91 -25.48 -21.50
CA ASP A 11 -13.11 -25.80 -22.68
C ASP A 11 -11.85 -24.90 -22.72
N PRO A 12 -10.63 -25.48 -22.73
CA PRO A 12 -9.39 -24.72 -22.89
C PRO A 12 -9.36 -23.82 -24.15
N ASP A 13 -10.10 -24.15 -25.19
CA ASP A 13 -10.19 -23.35 -26.40
C ASP A 13 -10.95 -22.04 -26.20
N ASP A 14 -11.87 -21.98 -25.24
CA ASP A 14 -12.51 -20.73 -24.83
C ASP A 14 -11.48 -19.71 -24.29
N ALA A 15 -10.48 -20.17 -23.53
CA ALA A 15 -9.42 -19.28 -23.04
C ALA A 15 -8.55 -18.73 -24.18
N ARG A 16 -8.27 -19.53 -25.21
CA ARG A 16 -7.50 -19.11 -26.39
C ARG A 16 -8.31 -18.12 -27.24
N ARG A 17 -9.59 -18.42 -27.47
CA ARG A 17 -10.53 -17.58 -28.22
C ARG A 17 -10.73 -16.23 -27.52
N PHE A 18 -10.84 -16.22 -26.19
CA PHE A 18 -10.88 -14.97 -25.40
C PHE A 18 -9.65 -14.07 -25.69
N GLY A 19 -8.45 -14.66 -25.72
CA GLY A 19 -7.23 -13.91 -26.06
C GLY A 19 -7.26 -13.34 -27.48
N GLN A 20 -7.78 -14.08 -28.44
CA GLN A 20 -7.91 -13.65 -29.84
C GLN A 20 -8.92 -12.50 -29.98
N GLU A 21 -10.11 -12.63 -29.41
CA GLU A 21 -11.16 -11.60 -29.47
C GLU A 21 -10.78 -10.32 -28.71
N GLN A 22 -10.06 -10.43 -27.60
CA GLN A 22 -9.55 -9.26 -26.88
C GLN A 22 -8.25 -8.70 -27.48
N HIS A 23 -7.76 -9.28 -28.59
CA HIS A 23 -6.50 -8.87 -29.26
C HIS A 23 -5.28 -8.86 -28.31
N ILE A 24 -5.23 -9.77 -27.33
CA ILE A 24 -4.13 -9.89 -26.37
C ILE A 24 -3.25 -11.07 -26.76
N LYS A 25 -1.98 -10.83 -27.07
CA LYS A 25 -1.01 -11.90 -27.31
C LYS A 25 -0.85 -12.75 -26.05
N TYR A 26 -0.76 -14.05 -26.23
CA TYR A 26 -0.58 -14.99 -25.14
C TYR A 26 0.45 -16.07 -25.49
N GLN A 27 0.96 -16.74 -24.47
CA GLN A 27 1.83 -17.92 -24.60
C GLN A 27 1.37 -18.99 -23.60
N GLN A 28 1.51 -20.25 -23.94
CA GLN A 28 1.22 -21.33 -23.03
C GLN A 28 2.49 -21.78 -22.31
N ARG A 29 2.41 -21.92 -20.99
CA ARG A 29 3.46 -22.52 -20.14
C ARG A 29 2.82 -23.56 -19.23
N GLY A 30 3.04 -24.83 -19.54
CA GLY A 30 2.36 -25.93 -18.86
C GLY A 30 0.85 -25.80 -18.97
N ASP A 31 0.16 -25.79 -17.84
CA ASP A 31 -1.29 -25.65 -17.76
C ASP A 31 -1.76 -24.19 -17.70
N GLU A 32 -0.87 -23.22 -17.83
CA GLU A 32 -1.19 -21.79 -17.77
C GLU A 32 -1.13 -21.13 -19.15
N LEU A 33 -2.20 -20.45 -19.54
CA LEU A 33 -2.22 -19.55 -20.69
C LEU A 33 -1.94 -18.12 -20.18
N GLN A 34 -0.72 -17.65 -20.42
CA GLN A 34 -0.22 -16.35 -19.93
C GLN A 34 -0.40 -15.29 -21.00
N PHE A 35 -1.11 -14.23 -20.64
CA PHE A 35 -1.43 -13.10 -21.51
C PHE A 35 -0.44 -11.95 -21.30
N LYS A 36 -0.06 -11.29 -22.40
CA LYS A 36 0.92 -10.20 -22.39
C LYS A 36 0.56 -9.07 -21.40
N TYR A 37 -0.72 -8.77 -21.22
CA TYR A 37 -1.23 -7.83 -20.23
C TYR A 37 -2.60 -8.26 -19.72
N CYS A 38 -3.00 -7.70 -18.58
CA CYS A 38 -4.28 -8.00 -17.97
C CYS A 38 -5.39 -7.16 -18.63
N PRO A 39 -6.51 -7.77 -19.06
CA PRO A 39 -7.62 -7.05 -19.69
C PRO A 39 -8.32 -6.08 -18.73
N TYR A 40 -8.31 -6.36 -17.41
CA TYR A 40 -8.93 -5.49 -16.41
C TYR A 40 -8.14 -4.22 -16.15
N CYS A 41 -6.84 -4.31 -15.86
CA CYS A 41 -6.04 -3.14 -15.55
C CYS A 41 -5.38 -2.50 -16.77
N LYS A 42 -5.45 -3.13 -17.96
CA LYS A 42 -4.97 -2.64 -19.26
C LYS A 42 -3.57 -1.99 -19.24
N ASN A 43 -2.75 -2.31 -18.23
CA ASN A 43 -1.43 -1.72 -18.11
C ASN A 43 -0.49 -2.38 -19.12
N ARG A 44 -0.17 -1.65 -20.20
CA ARG A 44 0.66 -2.10 -21.32
C ARG A 44 2.15 -1.83 -21.13
N THR A 45 2.55 -1.15 -20.05
CA THR A 45 3.94 -0.68 -19.88
C THR A 45 4.91 -1.79 -19.47
N ASP A 46 4.40 -2.95 -19.01
CA ASP A 46 5.24 -4.10 -18.68
C ASP A 46 4.84 -5.29 -19.56
N ASP A 47 5.73 -5.74 -20.42
CA ASP A 47 5.63 -6.95 -21.24
C ASP A 47 5.68 -8.27 -20.40
N LYS A 48 5.28 -8.25 -19.15
CA LYS A 48 5.51 -9.31 -18.15
C LYS A 48 4.26 -10.16 -17.92
N ASN A 49 3.65 -10.73 -18.94
CA ASN A 49 2.62 -11.79 -18.81
C ASN A 49 1.90 -11.83 -17.44
N THR A 50 1.27 -10.71 -17.07
CA THR A 50 0.74 -10.49 -15.71
C THR A 50 -0.68 -11.04 -15.49
N PHE A 51 -1.26 -11.65 -16.49
CA PHE A 51 -2.58 -12.26 -16.41
C PHE A 51 -2.50 -13.69 -16.94
N ALA A 52 -3.02 -14.64 -16.21
CA ALA A 52 -2.99 -16.04 -16.59
C ALA A 52 -4.36 -16.70 -16.40
N ILE A 53 -4.70 -17.62 -17.29
CA ILE A 53 -5.85 -18.53 -17.20
C ILE A 53 -5.32 -19.96 -17.10
N ASN A 54 -5.74 -20.69 -16.09
CA ASN A 54 -5.40 -22.10 -15.93
C ASN A 54 -6.25 -22.96 -16.87
N LEU A 55 -5.59 -23.71 -17.75
CA LEU A 55 -6.23 -24.52 -18.80
C LEU A 55 -6.91 -25.80 -18.30
N ARG A 56 -6.72 -26.18 -17.02
CA ARG A 56 -7.46 -27.32 -16.43
C ARG A 56 -8.72 -26.87 -15.71
N THR A 57 -8.70 -25.68 -15.11
CA THR A 57 -9.78 -25.23 -14.22
C THR A 57 -10.58 -24.08 -14.77
N GLY A 58 -10.08 -23.39 -15.81
CA GLY A 58 -10.66 -22.15 -16.33
C GLY A 58 -10.56 -20.96 -15.36
N GLN A 59 -9.85 -21.11 -14.26
CA GLN A 59 -9.65 -20.02 -13.31
C GLN A 59 -8.58 -19.04 -13.83
N PHE A 60 -8.80 -17.75 -13.61
CA PHE A 60 -7.84 -16.72 -13.96
C PHE A 60 -7.45 -15.87 -12.76
N LYS A 61 -6.26 -15.30 -12.84
CA LYS A 61 -5.79 -14.28 -11.90
C LYS A 61 -4.87 -13.26 -12.59
N CYS A 62 -4.95 -12.01 -12.13
CA CYS A 62 -3.91 -11.02 -12.40
C CYS A 62 -2.85 -11.09 -11.31
N LEU A 63 -1.59 -11.25 -11.71
CA LEU A 63 -0.44 -11.35 -10.79
C LEU A 63 -0.02 -10.00 -10.19
N ARG A 64 -0.71 -8.91 -10.55
CA ARG A 64 -0.47 -7.58 -9.96
C ARG A 64 -1.32 -7.40 -8.72
N ALA A 65 -0.69 -7.18 -7.58
CA ALA A 65 -1.37 -6.93 -6.31
C ALA A 65 -2.36 -5.74 -6.39
N SER A 66 -1.99 -4.70 -7.15
CA SER A 66 -2.85 -3.51 -7.37
C SER A 66 -4.10 -3.77 -8.22
N CYS A 67 -4.15 -4.87 -8.98
CA CYS A 67 -5.30 -5.21 -9.82
C CYS A 67 -6.24 -6.19 -9.12
N GLY A 68 -5.70 -7.26 -8.52
CA GLY A 68 -6.44 -8.27 -7.79
C GLY A 68 -7.52 -9.02 -8.56
N ALA A 69 -7.62 -8.83 -9.89
CA ALA A 69 -8.63 -9.49 -10.72
C ALA A 69 -8.44 -11.00 -10.70
N LYS A 70 -9.48 -11.73 -10.28
CA LYS A 70 -9.52 -13.18 -10.23
C LYS A 70 -10.95 -13.68 -10.49
N GLY A 71 -11.08 -14.89 -11.01
CA GLY A 71 -12.37 -15.50 -11.32
C GLY A 71 -12.22 -16.74 -12.22
N ASN A 72 -13.24 -17.00 -13.02
CA ASN A 72 -13.26 -18.09 -13.99
C ASN A 72 -13.76 -17.61 -15.37
N MET A 73 -13.81 -18.50 -16.35
CA MET A 73 -14.25 -18.15 -17.72
C MET A 73 -15.67 -17.55 -17.76
N ILE A 74 -16.57 -17.96 -16.86
CA ILE A 74 -17.91 -17.37 -16.76
C ILE A 74 -17.81 -15.89 -16.32
N THR A 75 -16.88 -15.59 -15.42
CA THR A 75 -16.62 -14.22 -15.00
C THR A 75 -16.08 -13.38 -16.16
N LEU A 76 -15.13 -13.91 -16.93
CA LEU A 76 -14.60 -13.24 -18.13
C LEU A 76 -15.67 -13.04 -19.20
N ALA A 77 -16.49 -14.05 -19.44
CA ALA A 77 -17.60 -13.98 -20.40
C ALA A 77 -18.55 -12.83 -20.05
N ARG A 78 -18.91 -12.71 -18.77
CA ARG A 78 -19.77 -11.66 -18.28
C ARG A 78 -19.11 -10.27 -18.38
N ASP A 79 -17.86 -10.16 -17.94
CA ASP A 79 -17.20 -8.86 -17.78
C ASP A 79 -16.72 -8.26 -19.12
N PHE A 80 -16.46 -9.11 -20.12
CA PHE A 80 -15.99 -8.70 -21.46
C PHE A 80 -16.97 -9.00 -22.58
N ASN A 81 -18.21 -9.39 -22.28
CA ASN A 81 -19.23 -9.79 -23.23
C ASN A 81 -18.74 -10.85 -24.23
N PHE A 82 -18.01 -11.83 -23.72
CA PHE A 82 -17.38 -12.91 -24.47
C PHE A 82 -18.28 -14.15 -24.47
N SER A 83 -18.46 -14.80 -25.63
CA SER A 83 -19.29 -15.99 -25.77
C SER A 83 -18.52 -17.26 -25.41
N LEU A 84 -19.02 -18.03 -24.44
CA LEU A 84 -18.52 -19.37 -24.11
C LEU A 84 -19.33 -20.40 -24.86
N GLY A 85 -18.74 -21.26 -25.67
CA GLY A 85 -19.31 -22.39 -26.41
C GLY A 85 -20.81 -22.40 -26.77
N ASN A 86 -21.23 -23.07 -27.80
CA ASN A 86 -22.58 -22.95 -28.38
C ASN A 86 -23.75 -23.20 -27.41
N ASP A 87 -23.61 -24.15 -26.47
CA ASP A 87 -24.69 -24.51 -25.54
C ASP A 87 -24.85 -23.49 -24.39
N PHE A 88 -23.76 -22.80 -24.03
CA PHE A 88 -23.77 -21.83 -22.96
C PHE A 88 -24.30 -20.46 -23.40
N ASP A 89 -24.05 -20.07 -24.63
CA ASP A 89 -24.61 -18.85 -25.23
C ASP A 89 -26.14 -18.89 -25.32
N GLU A 90 -26.71 -20.03 -25.62
CA GLU A 90 -28.17 -20.19 -25.63
C GLU A 90 -28.78 -20.06 -24.23
N TYR A 91 -28.10 -20.57 -23.19
CA TYR A 91 -28.51 -20.45 -21.80
C TYR A 91 -28.36 -19.02 -21.28
N PHE A 92 -27.25 -18.34 -21.60
CA PHE A 92 -27.03 -16.93 -21.20
C PHE A 92 -27.94 -15.97 -21.98
N ASN A 93 -28.14 -16.19 -23.26
CA ASN A 93 -29.05 -15.41 -24.09
C ASN A 93 -30.51 -15.60 -23.67
N ARG A 94 -30.92 -16.78 -23.20
CA ARG A 94 -32.24 -17.01 -22.60
C ARG A 94 -32.43 -16.24 -21.28
N ARG A 95 -31.39 -16.11 -20.44
CA ARG A 95 -31.45 -15.31 -19.20
C ARG A 95 -31.37 -13.80 -19.44
N LYS A 96 -30.80 -13.34 -20.55
CA LYS A 96 -30.68 -11.90 -20.92
C LYS A 96 -31.90 -11.35 -21.67
N ARG A 97 -32.95 -12.09 -21.89
CA ARG A 97 -34.19 -11.53 -22.47
C ARG A 97 -34.97 -10.80 -21.37
N TYR A 98 -34.56 -9.56 -21.17
CA TYR A 98 -35.39 -8.65 -20.38
C TYR A 98 -36.73 -8.41 -21.05
N ARG A 99 -37.75 -8.25 -20.22
CA ARG A 99 -39.09 -7.92 -20.66
C ARG A 99 -39.07 -6.55 -21.34
N ASP A 100 -39.64 -6.43 -22.51
CA ASP A 100 -39.76 -5.16 -23.20
C ASP A 100 -40.88 -4.32 -22.57
N LEU A 101 -40.45 -3.30 -21.81
CA LEU A 101 -41.33 -2.32 -21.18
C LEU A 101 -41.40 -1.02 -21.97
N SER A 102 -40.67 -0.85 -23.07
CA SER A 102 -40.55 0.40 -23.83
C SER A 102 -41.85 0.91 -24.42
N ARG A 103 -42.84 0.02 -24.59
CA ARG A 103 -44.17 0.34 -25.10
C ARG A 103 -45.13 0.95 -24.06
N TYR A 104 -44.80 0.89 -22.78
CA TYR A 104 -45.67 1.43 -21.75
C TYR A 104 -45.38 2.94 -21.59
N PRO A 105 -46.44 3.80 -21.63
CA PRO A 105 -46.29 5.22 -21.40
C PRO A 105 -45.96 5.50 -19.93
N ARG A 106 -45.54 6.71 -19.63
CA ARG A 106 -45.39 7.18 -18.26
C ARG A 106 -46.72 7.04 -17.50
N PRO A 107 -46.70 6.46 -16.29
CA PRO A 107 -47.91 6.26 -15.51
C PRO A 107 -48.61 7.58 -15.16
N ILE A 108 -49.94 7.54 -15.08
CA ILE A 108 -50.73 8.62 -14.50
C ILE A 108 -50.56 8.55 -12.99
N VAL A 109 -50.18 9.66 -12.40
CA VAL A 109 -49.95 9.76 -10.96
C VAL A 109 -51.29 9.77 -10.21
N ARG A 110 -51.40 8.99 -9.15
CA ARG A 110 -52.58 8.85 -8.33
C ARG A 110 -52.43 9.64 -7.01
N PRO A 111 -53.51 10.23 -6.48
CA PRO A 111 -53.46 11.04 -5.26
C PRO A 111 -52.73 10.39 -4.08
N PRO A 112 -52.92 9.09 -3.75
CA PRO A 112 -52.18 8.48 -2.61
C PRO A 112 -50.67 8.49 -2.77
N ALA A 113 -50.13 8.48 -4.01
CA ALA A 113 -48.71 8.62 -4.24
C ALA A 113 -48.23 10.05 -3.93
N ILE A 114 -49.03 11.06 -4.33
CA ILE A 114 -48.71 12.47 -4.03
C ILE A 114 -48.72 12.69 -2.54
N GLU A 115 -49.75 12.26 -1.83
CA GLU A 115 -49.84 12.41 -0.36
C GLU A 115 -48.66 11.78 0.38
N TYR A 116 -48.27 10.58 -0.03
CA TYR A 116 -47.10 9.95 0.56
C TYR A 116 -45.80 10.70 0.27
N MET A 117 -45.60 11.13 -0.98
CA MET A 117 -44.40 11.85 -1.39
C MET A 117 -44.31 13.23 -0.71
N GLU A 118 -45.42 13.92 -0.55
CA GLU A 118 -45.50 15.17 0.21
C GLU A 118 -45.16 14.96 1.69
N SER A 119 -45.57 13.85 2.29
CA SER A 119 -45.15 13.49 3.65
C SER A 119 -43.64 13.26 3.76
N ARG A 120 -42.98 13.01 2.64
CA ARG A 120 -41.51 12.87 2.52
C ARG A 120 -40.81 14.15 2.06
N GLY A 121 -41.53 15.29 2.03
CA GLY A 121 -41.01 16.59 1.63
C GLY A 121 -40.83 16.76 0.12
N ILE A 122 -41.42 15.89 -0.69
CA ILE A 122 -41.32 15.92 -2.17
C ILE A 122 -42.64 16.40 -2.75
N SER A 123 -42.62 17.49 -3.52
CA SER A 123 -43.81 18.13 -4.06
C SER A 123 -44.58 17.27 -5.09
N ALA A 124 -45.87 17.58 -5.25
CA ALA A 124 -46.69 16.99 -6.29
C ALA A 124 -46.06 17.16 -7.67
N ALA A 125 -45.48 18.32 -7.97
CA ALA A 125 -44.82 18.61 -9.26
C ALA A 125 -43.65 17.66 -9.57
N VAL A 126 -42.77 17.38 -8.59
CA VAL A 126 -41.69 16.41 -8.74
C VAL A 126 -42.23 14.99 -8.87
N THR A 127 -43.23 14.63 -8.05
CA THR A 127 -43.90 13.31 -8.10
C THR A 127 -44.48 13.03 -9.48
N GLU A 128 -45.20 14.01 -10.06
CA GLU A 128 -45.77 13.92 -11.40
C GLU A 128 -44.69 13.89 -12.50
N ARG A 129 -43.68 14.74 -12.40
CA ARG A 129 -42.55 14.79 -13.35
C ARG A 129 -41.87 13.43 -13.51
N TYR A 130 -41.70 12.69 -12.40
CA TYR A 130 -41.08 11.37 -12.40
C TYR A 130 -42.06 10.21 -12.61
N GLY A 131 -43.37 10.48 -12.60
CA GLY A 131 -44.44 9.51 -12.86
C GLY A 131 -44.58 8.48 -11.74
N ILE A 132 -44.33 8.89 -10.48
CA ILE A 132 -44.49 8.03 -9.34
C ILE A 132 -45.97 7.88 -9.02
N THR A 133 -46.43 6.64 -8.92
CA THR A 133 -47.85 6.37 -8.71
C THR A 133 -48.02 5.24 -7.69
N THR A 134 -49.28 4.88 -7.38
CA THR A 134 -49.60 3.67 -6.61
C THR A 134 -50.11 2.57 -7.52
N GLN A 135 -50.01 1.33 -7.09
CA GLN A 135 -50.55 0.17 -7.78
C GLN A 135 -52.08 0.26 -7.85
N LYS A 136 -52.69 -0.15 -8.97
CA LYS A 136 -54.12 0.11 -9.25
C LYS A 136 -55.07 -0.38 -8.17
N GLU A 137 -54.75 -1.49 -7.50
CA GLU A 137 -55.59 -2.14 -6.49
C GLU A 137 -55.05 -1.98 -5.07
N HIS A 138 -53.86 -1.35 -4.91
CA HIS A 138 -53.14 -1.23 -3.65
C HIS A 138 -52.54 0.16 -3.50
N ASP A 139 -53.27 1.06 -2.84
CA ASP A 139 -52.84 2.44 -2.64
C ASP A 139 -51.63 2.57 -1.70
N ASN A 140 -51.36 1.53 -0.90
CA ASN A 140 -50.21 1.43 -0.03
C ASN A 140 -48.93 0.89 -0.71
N ILE A 141 -48.97 0.66 -2.04
CA ILE A 141 -47.79 0.20 -2.80
C ILE A 141 -47.42 1.26 -3.83
N LEU A 142 -46.32 1.98 -3.57
CA LEU A 142 -45.73 2.91 -4.53
C LEU A 142 -45.07 2.16 -5.69
N VAL A 143 -45.15 2.76 -6.86
CA VAL A 143 -44.54 2.29 -8.11
C VAL A 143 -43.56 3.34 -8.59
N PHE A 144 -42.30 2.97 -8.70
CA PHE A 144 -41.25 3.78 -9.28
C PHE A 144 -40.91 3.24 -10.67
N PRO A 145 -41.30 3.93 -11.77
CA PRO A 145 -40.92 3.56 -13.11
C PRO A 145 -39.54 4.11 -13.46
N PHE A 146 -38.66 3.29 -14.03
CA PHE A 146 -37.34 3.70 -14.46
C PHE A 146 -37.29 3.82 -15.97
N PHE A 147 -36.91 4.99 -16.44
CA PHE A 147 -36.76 5.29 -17.86
C PHE A 147 -35.30 5.48 -18.23
N ASP A 148 -34.90 4.96 -19.38
CA ASP A 148 -33.56 5.22 -19.92
C ASP A 148 -33.44 6.68 -20.41
N GLU A 149 -32.26 7.10 -20.82
CA GLU A 149 -32.00 8.46 -21.32
C GLU A 149 -32.82 8.86 -22.55
N PHE A 150 -33.43 7.88 -23.23
CA PHE A 150 -34.33 8.10 -24.39
C PHE A 150 -35.80 8.11 -23.99
N GLY A 151 -36.12 8.05 -22.69
CA GLY A 151 -37.47 8.05 -22.16
C GLY A 151 -38.24 6.74 -22.32
N LYS A 152 -37.55 5.62 -22.57
CA LYS A 152 -38.16 4.29 -22.66
C LYS A 152 -38.10 3.59 -21.30
N MET A 153 -39.26 3.08 -20.83
CA MET A 153 -39.32 2.32 -19.56
C MET A 153 -38.53 1.02 -19.68
N GLN A 154 -37.65 0.77 -18.70
CA GLN A 154 -36.77 -0.40 -18.66
C GLN A 154 -36.92 -1.21 -17.37
N PHE A 155 -37.30 -0.58 -16.24
CA PHE A 155 -37.37 -1.21 -14.95
C PHE A 155 -38.49 -0.62 -14.10
N ILE A 156 -39.04 -1.42 -13.18
CA ILE A 156 -40.07 -1.01 -12.23
C ILE A 156 -39.72 -1.50 -10.85
N LYS A 157 -39.75 -0.60 -9.86
CA LYS A 157 -39.58 -0.92 -8.47
C LYS A 157 -40.83 -0.59 -7.67
N TYR A 158 -41.14 -1.41 -6.70
CA TYR A 158 -42.27 -1.27 -5.80
C TYR A 158 -41.79 -1.01 -4.39
N ARG A 159 -42.53 -0.21 -3.63
CA ARG A 159 -42.27 0.07 -2.22
C ARG A 159 -43.58 0.11 -1.44
N LYS A 160 -43.62 -0.62 -0.33
CA LYS A 160 -44.75 -0.61 0.61
C LYS A 160 -44.63 0.60 1.52
N THR A 161 -45.69 1.44 1.61
CA THR A 161 -45.70 2.70 2.38
C THR A 161 -45.95 2.45 3.88
N ASP A 162 -46.70 1.39 4.19
CA ASP A 162 -47.07 0.95 5.53
C ASP A 162 -46.32 -0.32 5.98
N PHE A 163 -45.06 -0.46 5.58
CA PHE A 163 -44.25 -1.62 5.87
C PHE A 163 -44.06 -1.86 7.37
N ASP A 164 -44.44 -3.06 7.82
CA ASP A 164 -44.29 -3.57 9.18
C ASP A 164 -43.29 -4.73 9.17
N LYS A 165 -42.16 -4.58 9.89
CA LYS A 165 -41.09 -5.61 9.94
C LYS A 165 -41.56 -6.97 10.47
N ASP A 166 -42.58 -6.98 11.32
CA ASP A 166 -43.09 -8.21 11.95
C ASP A 166 -44.09 -8.95 11.06
N LYS A 167 -44.70 -8.27 10.10
CA LYS A 167 -45.77 -8.82 9.25
C LYS A 167 -45.35 -8.97 7.79
N ASP A 168 -44.45 -8.13 7.31
CA ASP A 168 -44.11 -8.03 5.89
C ASP A 168 -42.73 -8.65 5.60
N ARG A 169 -42.66 -9.45 4.56
CA ARG A 169 -41.41 -10.08 4.14
C ARG A 169 -40.42 -9.08 3.51
N ASN A 170 -40.91 -8.17 2.69
CA ASN A 170 -40.09 -7.22 1.94
C ASN A 170 -40.72 -5.82 1.96
N LYS A 171 -39.90 -4.80 2.25
CA LYS A 171 -40.28 -3.38 2.13
C LYS A 171 -40.32 -2.93 0.67
N GLU A 172 -39.39 -3.45 -0.13
CA GLU A 172 -39.17 -3.10 -1.53
C GLU A 172 -38.92 -4.35 -2.35
N TRP A 173 -39.38 -4.35 -3.61
CA TRP A 173 -39.11 -5.38 -4.60
C TRP A 173 -39.17 -4.79 -6.01
N SER A 174 -38.62 -5.49 -6.98
CA SER A 174 -38.66 -5.10 -8.38
C SER A 174 -39.53 -6.05 -9.21
N GLU A 175 -40.04 -5.54 -10.34
CA GLU A 175 -40.67 -6.36 -11.37
C GLU A 175 -39.64 -7.36 -11.92
N ARG A 176 -40.14 -8.57 -12.23
CA ARG A 176 -39.25 -9.67 -12.70
C ARG A 176 -38.82 -9.43 -14.15
N ASP A 177 -37.64 -9.88 -14.45
CA ASP A 177 -37.05 -9.91 -15.79
C ASP A 177 -36.96 -8.53 -16.45
N CYS A 178 -36.85 -7.46 -15.67
CA CYS A 178 -36.63 -6.10 -16.12
C CYS A 178 -35.14 -5.73 -16.16
N LYS A 179 -34.75 -4.89 -17.11
CA LYS A 179 -33.40 -4.42 -17.30
C LYS A 179 -33.07 -3.42 -16.21
N PRO A 180 -32.11 -3.72 -15.29
CA PRO A 180 -31.75 -2.81 -14.22
C PRO A 180 -31.01 -1.60 -14.78
N ILE A 181 -31.54 -0.42 -14.56
CA ILE A 181 -30.94 0.88 -14.91
C ILE A 181 -31.05 1.83 -13.74
N LEU A 182 -30.36 2.98 -13.80
CA LEU A 182 -30.49 4.03 -12.79
C LEU A 182 -31.87 4.70 -12.88
N PHE A 183 -32.42 5.06 -11.74
CA PHE A 183 -33.66 5.85 -11.68
C PHE A 183 -33.37 7.31 -11.99
N GLY A 184 -34.19 7.94 -12.85
CA GLY A 184 -34.08 9.36 -13.16
C GLY A 184 -33.16 9.71 -14.35
N MET A 185 -32.65 8.74 -15.10
CA MET A 185 -31.74 8.97 -16.24
C MET A 185 -32.38 9.89 -17.29
N ASP A 186 -33.69 9.72 -17.57
CA ASP A 186 -34.43 10.50 -18.57
C ASP A 186 -34.68 11.97 -18.17
N ARG A 187 -34.31 12.34 -16.95
CA ARG A 187 -34.43 13.71 -16.40
C ARG A 187 -33.09 14.43 -16.27
N CYS A 188 -32.03 13.76 -16.63
CA CYS A 188 -30.67 14.29 -16.56
C CYS A 188 -30.24 14.83 -17.93
N ASN A 189 -29.48 15.93 -17.92
CA ASN A 189 -28.89 16.54 -19.10
C ASN A 189 -27.37 16.80 -18.90
N ALA A 190 -26.53 15.95 -19.48
CA ALA A 190 -25.11 16.09 -19.41
C ALA A 190 -24.54 17.27 -20.24
N GLU A 191 -25.31 17.88 -21.13
CA GLU A 191 -24.87 19.09 -21.85
C GLU A 191 -24.98 20.33 -20.97
N GLU A 192 -25.97 20.39 -20.09
CA GLU A 192 -26.19 21.51 -19.16
C GLU A 192 -25.22 21.41 -17.95
N SER A 193 -25.02 20.21 -17.41
CA SER A 193 -24.11 20.00 -16.30
C SER A 193 -23.37 18.68 -16.42
N LYS A 194 -22.04 18.71 -16.24
CA LYS A 194 -21.16 17.53 -16.19
C LYS A 194 -21.06 16.90 -14.80
N VAL A 195 -21.92 17.29 -13.87
CA VAL A 195 -22.02 16.76 -12.52
C VAL A 195 -23.26 15.88 -12.41
N LEU A 196 -23.10 14.68 -11.86
CA LEU A 196 -24.18 13.73 -11.58
C LEU A 196 -24.17 13.41 -10.08
N VAL A 197 -25.33 13.55 -9.42
CA VAL A 197 -25.53 13.10 -8.04
C VAL A 197 -26.09 11.69 -8.05
N LEU A 198 -25.47 10.77 -7.32
CA LEU A 198 -25.87 9.37 -7.20
C LEU A 198 -26.26 9.05 -5.76
N THR A 199 -27.48 8.57 -5.57
CA THR A 199 -28.03 8.15 -4.27
C THR A 199 -28.35 6.66 -4.25
N GLU A 200 -28.62 6.11 -3.06
CA GLU A 200 -29.03 4.71 -2.93
C GLU A 200 -30.53 4.51 -3.16
N GLY A 201 -31.35 5.36 -2.58
CA GLY A 201 -32.80 5.30 -2.68
C GLY A 201 -33.38 6.24 -3.75
N GLN A 202 -34.55 5.88 -4.28
CA GLN A 202 -35.29 6.71 -5.26
C GLN A 202 -35.80 8.00 -4.58
N ILE A 203 -36.25 7.88 -3.33
CA ILE A 203 -36.74 9.03 -2.56
C ILE A 203 -35.59 9.99 -2.26
N ASP A 204 -34.35 9.47 -2.04
CA ASP A 204 -33.17 10.31 -1.83
C ASP A 204 -32.79 11.12 -3.04
N SER A 205 -32.79 10.50 -4.24
CA SER A 205 -32.53 11.25 -5.48
C SER A 205 -33.61 12.30 -5.74
N LEU A 206 -34.88 12.00 -5.45
CA LEU A 206 -35.99 12.98 -5.56
C LEU A 206 -35.87 14.09 -4.52
N SER A 207 -35.32 13.82 -3.35
CA SER A 207 -35.03 14.84 -2.34
C SER A 207 -33.97 15.82 -2.80
N VAL A 208 -32.97 15.34 -3.52
CA VAL A 208 -31.97 16.20 -4.16
C VAL A 208 -32.65 17.03 -5.28
N VAL A 209 -33.47 16.41 -6.13
CA VAL A 209 -34.22 17.10 -7.19
C VAL A 209 -35.14 18.17 -6.62
N GLU A 210 -35.87 17.86 -5.55
CA GLU A 210 -36.76 18.80 -4.86
C GLU A 210 -35.99 20.00 -4.30
N ALA A 211 -34.84 19.75 -3.68
CA ALA A 211 -34.03 20.81 -3.12
C ALA A 211 -33.51 21.80 -4.17
N PHE A 212 -33.13 21.32 -5.34
CA PHE A 212 -32.62 22.12 -6.45
C PHE A 212 -33.72 22.58 -7.43
N ASP A 213 -35.01 22.49 -7.07
CA ASP A 213 -36.14 22.85 -7.89
C ASP A 213 -36.12 22.22 -9.30
N GLY A 214 -35.52 21.03 -9.40
CA GLY A 214 -35.40 20.26 -10.63
C GLY A 214 -34.18 20.58 -11.50
N GLU A 215 -33.32 21.51 -11.11
CA GLU A 215 -32.14 21.95 -11.86
C GLU A 215 -30.86 21.19 -11.47
N VAL A 216 -30.95 19.88 -11.29
CA VAL A 216 -29.83 19.01 -10.93
C VAL A 216 -29.93 17.66 -11.62
N ASN A 217 -28.80 17.12 -12.06
CA ASN A 217 -28.72 15.73 -12.51
C ASN A 217 -28.59 14.82 -11.28
N ALA A 218 -29.69 14.17 -10.89
CA ALA A 218 -29.69 13.25 -9.76
C ALA A 218 -30.34 11.92 -10.16
N VAL A 219 -29.69 10.84 -9.81
CA VAL A 219 -30.11 9.46 -10.10
C VAL A 219 -29.94 8.58 -8.87
N SER A 220 -30.67 7.46 -8.80
CA SER A 220 -30.42 6.46 -7.76
C SER A 220 -30.21 5.06 -8.33
N VAL A 221 -29.52 4.21 -7.55
CA VAL A 221 -29.33 2.82 -7.94
C VAL A 221 -30.62 2.00 -7.82
N PRO A 222 -30.83 0.98 -8.67
CA PRO A 222 -32.09 0.21 -8.66
C PRO A 222 -32.19 -0.77 -7.50
N THR A 223 -31.07 -1.28 -6.98
CA THR A 223 -31.02 -2.45 -6.08
C THR A 223 -30.22 -2.23 -4.80
N GLY A 224 -30.05 -0.96 -4.37
CA GLY A 224 -29.27 -0.59 -3.18
C GLY A 224 -27.76 -0.73 -3.38
N ALA A 225 -26.98 -0.40 -2.33
CA ALA A 225 -25.52 -0.23 -2.37
C ALA A 225 -24.71 -1.47 -2.78
N LYS A 226 -25.27 -2.66 -2.68
CA LYS A 226 -24.55 -3.93 -2.94
C LYS A 226 -24.85 -4.59 -4.28
N GLY A 227 -25.79 -4.05 -5.07
CA GLY A 227 -26.21 -4.61 -6.35
C GLY A 227 -25.70 -3.79 -7.54
N PHE A 228 -24.69 -4.28 -8.28
CA PHE A 228 -24.05 -3.55 -9.40
C PHE A 228 -24.37 -4.12 -10.79
N THR A 229 -25.41 -4.94 -10.92
CA THR A 229 -25.85 -5.53 -12.20
C THR A 229 -26.33 -4.47 -13.22
N TRP A 230 -26.61 -3.26 -12.77
CA TRP A 230 -27.03 -2.13 -13.59
C TRP A 230 -25.87 -1.41 -14.32
N VAL A 231 -24.65 -1.50 -13.79
CA VAL A 231 -23.48 -0.75 -14.29
C VAL A 231 -23.23 -0.95 -15.79
N PRO A 232 -23.25 -2.17 -16.35
CA PRO A 232 -23.04 -2.35 -17.79
C PRO A 232 -24.09 -1.64 -18.67
N TYR A 233 -25.30 -1.45 -18.17
CA TYR A 233 -26.39 -0.83 -18.90
C TYR A 233 -26.46 0.69 -18.78
N CYS A 234 -25.73 1.25 -17.81
CA CYS A 234 -25.69 2.69 -17.54
C CYS A 234 -24.31 3.30 -17.79
N TRP A 235 -23.36 2.50 -18.28
CA TRP A 235 -21.98 2.96 -18.47
C TRP A 235 -21.89 4.14 -19.45
N ASP A 236 -22.54 4.04 -20.60
CA ASP A 236 -22.51 5.09 -21.62
C ASP A 236 -23.16 6.38 -21.11
N PHE A 237 -24.27 6.28 -20.38
CA PHE A 237 -24.90 7.40 -19.70
C PHE A 237 -23.96 8.04 -18.67
N MET A 238 -23.39 7.26 -17.77
CA MET A 238 -22.50 7.78 -16.73
C MET A 238 -21.21 8.39 -17.29
N SER A 239 -20.72 7.85 -18.41
CA SER A 239 -19.49 8.33 -19.08
C SER A 239 -19.63 9.75 -19.66
N GLN A 240 -20.82 10.28 -19.79
CA GLN A 240 -21.08 11.64 -20.22
C GLN A 240 -20.75 12.68 -19.14
N TYR A 241 -20.64 12.25 -17.87
CA TYR A 241 -20.37 13.09 -16.71
C TYR A 241 -18.90 13.05 -16.31
N LYS A 242 -18.36 14.21 -15.90
CA LYS A 242 -16.96 14.34 -15.41
C LYS A 242 -16.85 14.16 -13.91
N THR A 243 -17.90 14.51 -13.18
CA THR A 243 -17.94 14.48 -11.72
C THR A 243 -19.15 13.68 -11.25
N LEU A 244 -18.91 12.71 -10.37
CA LEU A 244 -19.94 11.96 -9.67
C LEU A 244 -19.92 12.38 -8.20
N ILE A 245 -21.04 12.87 -7.68
CA ILE A 245 -21.23 13.15 -6.26
C ILE A 245 -22.04 11.99 -5.67
N VAL A 246 -21.43 11.22 -4.77
CA VAL A 246 -22.11 10.15 -4.06
C VAL A 246 -22.76 10.70 -2.80
N PHE A 247 -24.09 10.64 -2.76
CA PHE A 247 -24.90 10.96 -1.60
C PHE A 247 -25.62 9.67 -1.15
N GLY A 248 -24.84 8.71 -0.64
CA GLY A 248 -25.33 7.41 -0.19
C GLY A 248 -25.78 7.43 1.27
N ASP A 249 -26.35 6.32 1.74
CA ASP A 249 -26.69 6.14 3.14
C ASP A 249 -25.42 6.18 4.00
N HIS A 250 -25.42 7.04 5.01
CA HIS A 250 -24.32 7.17 5.96
C HIS A 250 -24.60 6.33 7.20
N GLU A 251 -23.99 5.14 7.28
CA GLU A 251 -24.13 4.22 8.40
C GLU A 251 -22.77 3.94 9.07
N ASN A 252 -22.65 4.20 10.36
CA ASN A 252 -21.43 3.94 11.14
C ASN A 252 -20.13 4.53 10.55
N GLY A 253 -20.22 5.72 9.95
CA GLY A 253 -19.07 6.38 9.32
C GLY A 253 -18.70 5.86 7.93
N HIS A 254 -19.49 4.97 7.34
CA HIS A 254 -19.24 4.38 6.03
C HIS A 254 -20.37 4.68 5.03
N ILE A 255 -19.98 4.87 3.76
CA ILE A 255 -20.87 4.98 2.62
C ILE A 255 -20.51 3.86 1.64
N THR A 256 -21.21 2.73 1.72
CA THR A 256 -20.93 1.52 0.92
C THR A 256 -20.96 1.83 -0.59
N LEU A 257 -21.90 2.65 -1.05
CA LEU A 257 -22.00 3.03 -2.45
C LEU A 257 -20.74 3.77 -2.94
N LEU A 258 -20.13 4.60 -2.08
CA LEU A 258 -18.91 5.35 -2.41
C LEU A 258 -17.74 4.41 -2.70
N GLU A 259 -17.48 3.43 -1.85
CA GLU A 259 -16.38 2.48 -2.01
C GLU A 259 -16.48 1.70 -3.33
N GLU A 260 -17.68 1.35 -3.70
CA GLU A 260 -17.95 0.60 -4.92
C GLU A 260 -17.85 1.47 -6.18
N MET A 261 -18.27 2.73 -6.11
CA MET A 261 -18.13 3.66 -7.24
C MET A 261 -16.67 4.05 -7.49
N GLN A 262 -15.83 4.14 -6.46
CA GLN A 262 -14.39 4.37 -6.61
C GLN A 262 -13.68 3.32 -7.49
N LYS A 263 -14.19 2.11 -7.49
CA LYS A 263 -13.63 1.00 -8.28
C LYS A 263 -14.09 1.04 -9.75
N ARG A 264 -15.16 1.76 -10.07
CA ARG A 264 -15.88 1.65 -11.35
C ARG A 264 -15.97 2.93 -12.16
N PHE A 265 -16.04 4.09 -11.54
CA PHE A 265 -16.17 5.36 -12.25
C PHE A 265 -14.80 5.98 -12.56
N ASN A 266 -14.59 6.41 -13.82
CA ASN A 266 -13.32 6.95 -14.31
C ASN A 266 -13.19 8.47 -14.20
N GLY A 267 -14.18 9.16 -13.65
CA GLY A 267 -14.17 10.61 -13.45
C GLY A 267 -13.78 11.02 -12.03
N VAL A 268 -14.00 12.29 -11.71
CA VAL A 268 -13.83 12.81 -10.36
C VAL A 268 -14.97 12.30 -9.48
N ILE A 269 -14.64 11.61 -8.40
CA ILE A 269 -15.62 11.18 -7.39
C ILE A 269 -15.54 12.11 -6.20
N LYS A 270 -16.67 12.67 -5.84
CA LYS A 270 -16.90 13.43 -4.62
C LYS A 270 -17.91 12.69 -3.75
N HIS A 271 -17.90 12.97 -2.47
CA HIS A 271 -18.94 12.50 -1.55
C HIS A 271 -19.39 13.63 -0.64
N VAL A 272 -20.62 13.54 -0.17
CA VAL A 272 -21.14 14.41 0.87
C VAL A 272 -20.35 14.14 2.15
N ARG A 273 -19.89 15.19 2.84
CA ARG A 273 -19.09 15.04 4.06
C ARG A 273 -19.96 14.51 5.21
N PRO A 274 -19.40 13.70 6.12
CA PRO A 274 -20.15 13.20 7.27
C PRO A 274 -20.85 14.29 8.08
N GLU A 275 -20.20 15.43 8.27
CA GLU A 275 -20.76 16.58 8.99
C GLU A 275 -21.99 17.21 8.28
N ASP A 276 -22.08 17.10 6.95
CA ASP A 276 -23.19 17.68 6.18
C ASP A 276 -24.46 16.81 6.23
N TYR A 277 -24.35 15.56 6.69
CA TYR A 277 -25.55 14.75 7.02
C TYR A 277 -26.22 15.21 8.32
N GLN A 278 -25.52 15.98 9.14
CA GLN A 278 -25.96 16.39 10.48
C GLN A 278 -26.34 15.13 11.30
N ASP A 279 -27.58 15.05 11.78
CA ASP A 279 -28.11 13.88 12.52
C ASP A 279 -28.91 12.91 11.63
N CYS A 280 -28.76 13.01 10.29
CA CYS A 280 -29.50 12.24 9.30
C CYS A 280 -28.63 11.15 8.67
N LYS A 281 -29.25 10.09 8.19
CA LYS A 281 -28.56 8.99 7.51
C LYS A 281 -28.56 9.11 5.98
N ASP A 282 -29.57 9.79 5.41
CA ASP A 282 -29.79 9.89 3.96
C ASP A 282 -30.29 11.29 3.55
N ALA A 283 -30.34 11.53 2.23
CA ALA A 283 -30.75 12.81 1.69
C ALA A 283 -32.21 13.17 1.99
N ASN A 284 -33.08 12.18 2.12
CA ASN A 284 -34.49 12.43 2.43
C ASN A 284 -34.69 12.83 3.90
N GLU A 285 -34.02 12.17 4.83
CA GLU A 285 -34.08 12.62 6.23
C GLU A 285 -33.54 14.05 6.37
N LEU A 286 -32.45 14.38 5.66
CA LEU A 286 -31.90 15.74 5.65
C LEU A 286 -32.89 16.76 5.11
N LEU A 287 -33.58 16.45 3.98
CA LEU A 287 -34.62 17.32 3.44
C LEU A 287 -35.77 17.55 4.43
N VAL A 288 -36.27 16.48 5.04
CA VAL A 288 -37.44 16.55 5.92
C VAL A 288 -37.14 17.29 7.23
N ARG A 289 -35.96 17.08 7.82
CA ARG A 289 -35.61 17.67 9.10
C ARG A 289 -35.00 19.06 9.00
N HIS A 290 -34.17 19.30 7.98
CA HIS A 290 -33.37 20.51 7.87
C HIS A 290 -33.67 21.36 6.63
N GLY A 291 -34.55 20.87 5.74
CA GLY A 291 -35.05 21.62 4.60
C GLY A 291 -34.13 21.60 3.38
N LYS A 292 -34.59 22.27 2.30
CA LYS A 292 -33.92 22.29 1.01
C LYS A 292 -32.48 22.80 1.07
N GLN A 293 -32.24 23.87 1.84
CA GLN A 293 -30.93 24.51 1.90
C GLN A 293 -29.84 23.55 2.43
N ALA A 294 -30.16 22.71 3.41
CA ALA A 294 -29.22 21.73 3.93
C ALA A 294 -28.78 20.70 2.87
N VAL A 295 -29.72 20.24 2.04
CA VAL A 295 -29.43 19.32 0.93
C VAL A 295 -28.57 20.02 -0.15
N ILE A 296 -28.88 21.29 -0.48
CA ILE A 296 -28.10 22.09 -1.43
C ILE A 296 -26.66 22.26 -0.93
N ASP A 297 -26.51 22.62 0.34
CA ASP A 297 -25.19 22.81 0.97
C ASP A 297 -24.39 21.51 0.98
N ALA A 298 -25.01 20.39 1.34
CA ALA A 298 -24.39 19.08 1.34
C ALA A 298 -23.85 18.67 -0.05
N VAL A 299 -24.62 18.90 -1.11
CA VAL A 299 -24.19 18.62 -2.49
C VAL A 299 -23.06 19.58 -2.93
N ASN A 300 -23.22 20.89 -2.67
CA ASN A 300 -22.25 21.91 -3.09
C ASN A 300 -20.92 21.82 -2.35
N GLN A 301 -20.94 21.40 -1.09
CA GLN A 301 -19.76 21.24 -0.25
C GLN A 301 -19.12 19.84 -0.38
N ALA A 302 -19.66 18.96 -1.23
CA ALA A 302 -19.14 17.63 -1.47
C ALA A 302 -17.64 17.67 -1.83
N VAL A 303 -16.85 16.83 -1.15
CA VAL A 303 -15.39 16.81 -1.24
C VAL A 303 -14.90 15.65 -2.09
N ILE A 304 -13.76 15.85 -2.72
CA ILE A 304 -13.08 14.75 -3.46
C ILE A 304 -12.64 13.69 -2.46
N VAL A 305 -12.85 12.43 -2.82
CA VAL A 305 -12.37 11.30 -2.03
C VAL A 305 -10.84 11.37 -1.94
N LYS A 306 -10.34 11.67 -0.75
CA LYS A 306 -8.90 11.80 -0.53
C LYS A 306 -8.23 10.42 -0.61
N ASN A 307 -7.28 10.26 -1.52
CA ASN A 307 -6.36 9.16 -1.44
C ASN A 307 -5.37 9.44 -0.30
N LYS A 308 -5.31 8.55 0.71
CA LYS A 308 -4.40 8.68 1.86
C LYS A 308 -2.92 8.84 1.48
N ARG A 309 -2.56 8.44 0.25
CA ARG A 309 -1.19 8.54 -0.28
C ARG A 309 -0.92 9.83 -1.06
N ILE A 310 -1.94 10.68 -1.27
CA ILE A 310 -1.82 11.94 -2.02
C ILE A 310 -2.14 13.08 -1.06
N LYS A 311 -1.16 13.98 -0.85
CA LYS A 311 -1.36 15.22 -0.11
C LYS A 311 -0.82 16.41 -0.91
N LYS A 312 -1.31 17.59 -0.63
CA LYS A 312 -0.79 18.80 -1.27
C LYS A 312 0.64 19.04 -0.80
N LEU A 313 1.52 19.44 -1.70
CA LEU A 313 2.91 19.75 -1.35
C LEU A 313 2.99 20.89 -0.31
N SER A 314 2.06 21.84 -0.36
CA SER A 314 1.96 22.95 0.62
C SER A 314 1.56 22.50 2.04
N GLU A 315 1.01 21.28 2.19
CA GLU A 315 0.66 20.68 3.49
C GLU A 315 1.84 19.88 4.08
N VAL A 316 2.95 19.76 3.35
CA VAL A 316 4.16 19.09 3.84
C VAL A 316 4.91 20.08 4.73
N GLN A 317 5.13 19.68 5.98
CA GLN A 317 5.97 20.48 6.89
C GLN A 317 7.39 20.53 6.34
N SER A 318 7.90 21.72 6.08
CA SER A 318 9.29 21.92 5.70
C SER A 318 10.19 21.67 6.93
N LYS A 319 11.19 20.82 6.76
CA LYS A 319 12.26 20.63 7.76
C LYS A 319 13.51 21.35 7.27
N ASN A 320 14.13 22.14 8.14
CA ASN A 320 15.44 22.69 7.87
C ASN A 320 16.48 21.58 8.09
N MET A 321 17.13 21.13 7.04
CA MET A 321 18.11 20.03 7.11
C MET A 321 19.27 20.31 8.09
N ALA A 322 19.63 21.57 8.29
CA ALA A 322 20.65 21.95 9.29
C ALA A 322 20.21 21.69 10.74
N GLN A 323 18.92 21.49 10.99
CA GLN A 323 18.34 21.23 12.31
C GLN A 323 17.87 19.77 12.47
N VAL A 324 17.95 18.95 11.42
CA VAL A 324 17.62 17.52 11.52
C VAL A 324 18.84 16.81 12.12
N PRO A 325 18.73 16.21 13.31
CA PRO A 325 19.87 15.53 13.91
C PRO A 325 20.22 14.28 13.07
N GLY A 326 21.48 14.19 12.70
CA GLY A 326 22.06 12.96 12.16
C GLY A 326 22.79 12.20 13.27
N ILE A 327 22.84 10.87 13.14
CA ILE A 327 23.67 10.04 14.00
C ILE A 327 25.11 10.12 13.50
N ASN A 328 26.03 10.60 14.34
CA ASN A 328 27.46 10.65 14.00
C ASN A 328 28.00 9.24 13.80
N THR A 329 28.78 9.08 12.76
CA THR A 329 29.35 7.77 12.39
C THR A 329 30.59 7.40 13.20
N GLY A 330 31.19 8.39 13.91
CA GLY A 330 32.49 8.26 14.58
C GLY A 330 33.68 8.38 13.63
N ILE A 331 33.44 8.76 12.37
CA ILE A 331 34.45 9.10 11.35
C ILE A 331 34.21 10.54 10.92
N ALA A 332 35.02 11.46 11.44
CA ALA A 332 34.79 12.90 11.29
C ALA A 332 34.73 13.38 9.83
N GLN A 333 35.56 12.77 8.95
CA GLN A 333 35.52 13.09 7.52
C GLN A 333 34.25 12.61 6.86
N LEU A 334 33.71 11.44 7.26
CA LEU A 334 32.45 10.90 6.78
C LEU A 334 31.29 11.78 7.28
N ASP A 335 31.29 12.18 8.55
CA ASP A 335 30.28 13.03 9.14
C ASP A 335 30.25 14.43 8.48
N LYS A 336 31.42 14.98 8.17
CA LYS A 336 31.52 16.25 7.43
C LYS A 336 30.91 16.15 6.03
N MET A 337 31.00 14.99 5.37
CA MET A 337 30.48 14.76 4.03
C MET A 337 28.98 14.47 4.04
N LEU A 338 28.53 13.57 4.92
CA LEU A 338 27.14 13.09 4.98
C LEU A 338 26.26 13.99 5.86
N GLY A 339 26.81 14.65 6.87
CA GLY A 339 26.10 15.26 7.99
C GLY A 339 25.66 14.24 9.05
N GLY A 340 26.29 13.04 9.04
CA GLY A 340 25.88 11.87 9.80
C GLY A 340 24.88 10.97 9.02
N PHE A 341 24.40 9.94 9.68
CA PHE A 341 23.31 9.08 9.15
C PHE A 341 21.97 9.63 9.62
N TYR A 342 21.01 9.79 8.69
CA TYR A 342 19.71 10.33 9.00
C TYR A 342 18.65 9.22 9.09
N PHE A 343 17.71 9.41 9.98
CA PHE A 343 16.56 8.51 10.08
C PHE A 343 15.78 8.48 8.75
N GLY A 344 15.28 7.32 8.40
CA GLY A 344 14.61 7.06 7.13
C GLY A 344 15.54 6.64 5.99
N GLN A 345 16.85 6.44 6.24
CA GLN A 345 17.83 6.06 5.22
C GLN A 345 18.13 4.56 5.19
N LEU A 346 18.24 4.02 3.98
CA LEU A 346 18.90 2.74 3.71
C LEU A 346 20.33 3.01 3.22
N ILE A 347 21.30 2.49 3.96
CA ILE A 347 22.73 2.64 3.73
C ILE A 347 23.29 1.29 3.29
N ILE A 348 24.00 1.25 2.19
CA ILE A 348 24.73 0.06 1.74
C ILE A 348 26.21 0.21 2.04
N LEU A 349 26.76 -0.76 2.75
CA LEU A 349 28.18 -0.94 2.95
C LEU A 349 28.66 -2.14 2.13
N THR A 350 29.43 -1.88 1.10
CA THR A 350 29.97 -2.91 0.21
C THR A 350 31.51 -2.91 0.20
N GLY A 351 32.11 -3.89 -0.41
CA GLY A 351 33.57 -4.05 -0.54
C GLY A 351 33.97 -5.52 -0.61
N GLU A 352 35.22 -5.81 -0.99
CA GLU A 352 35.74 -7.17 -1.11
C GLU A 352 35.61 -7.96 0.20
N ARG A 353 35.55 -9.30 0.10
CA ARG A 353 35.48 -10.18 1.25
C ARG A 353 36.73 -10.04 2.13
N GLY A 354 36.58 -10.15 3.44
CA GLY A 354 37.69 -10.11 4.39
C GLY A 354 38.31 -8.73 4.65
N LEU A 355 37.70 -7.63 4.15
CA LEU A 355 38.22 -6.27 4.40
C LEU A 355 37.78 -5.67 5.74
N GLY A 356 36.84 -6.28 6.47
CA GLY A 356 36.39 -5.79 7.76
C GLY A 356 35.11 -4.92 7.68
N LYS A 357 34.22 -5.19 6.72
CA LYS A 357 32.90 -4.49 6.61
C LYS A 357 32.05 -4.68 7.88
N SER A 358 31.96 -5.90 8.39
CA SER A 358 31.26 -6.22 9.63
C SER A 358 31.82 -5.44 10.81
N THR A 359 33.15 -5.30 10.85
CA THR A 359 33.88 -4.53 11.90
C THR A 359 33.57 -3.03 11.79
N LEU A 360 33.50 -2.48 10.59
CA LEU A 360 33.09 -1.08 10.37
C LEU A 360 31.61 -0.87 10.70
N GLY A 361 30.75 -1.82 10.30
CA GLY A 361 29.32 -1.78 10.61
C GLY A 361 29.05 -1.82 12.11
N SER A 362 29.72 -2.74 12.86
CA SER A 362 29.58 -2.82 14.32
C SER A 362 30.09 -1.55 15.02
N GLN A 363 31.14 -0.89 14.49
CA GLN A 363 31.59 0.40 15.04
C GLN A 363 30.54 1.51 14.85
N PHE A 364 29.82 1.54 13.74
CA PHE A 364 28.71 2.48 13.58
C PHE A 364 27.59 2.20 14.59
N ILE A 365 27.33 0.93 14.93
CA ILE A 365 26.39 0.54 15.98
C ILE A 365 26.85 1.06 17.34
N VAL A 366 28.13 0.86 17.71
CA VAL A 366 28.68 1.39 18.98
C VAL A 366 28.51 2.91 19.07
N ASN A 367 28.79 3.64 17.98
CA ASN A 367 28.61 5.09 17.96
C ASN A 367 27.14 5.52 18.06
N ALA A 368 26.20 4.72 17.56
CA ALA A 368 24.78 4.97 17.73
C ALA A 368 24.31 4.72 19.18
N ILE A 369 24.78 3.65 19.82
CA ILE A 369 24.53 3.36 21.24
C ILE A 369 25.03 4.53 22.11
N ASP A 370 26.22 5.07 21.83
CA ASP A 370 26.79 6.20 22.55
C ASP A 370 25.97 7.48 22.43
N GLN A 371 25.18 7.60 21.39
CA GLN A 371 24.23 8.69 21.17
C GLN A 371 22.81 8.35 21.67
N GLY A 372 22.65 7.28 22.48
CA GLY A 372 21.38 6.89 23.09
C GLY A 372 20.36 6.28 22.11
N VAL A 373 20.83 5.71 21.00
CA VAL A 373 19.96 5.11 19.97
C VAL A 373 19.88 3.60 20.16
N ASN A 374 18.68 3.07 20.34
CA ASN A 374 18.45 1.63 20.37
C ASN A 374 18.79 1.00 19.02
N THR A 375 19.55 -0.08 19.07
CA THR A 375 20.11 -0.74 17.89
C THR A 375 19.70 -2.20 17.80
N PHE A 376 19.63 -2.72 16.57
CA PHE A 376 19.42 -4.14 16.31
C PHE A 376 20.43 -4.64 15.29
N CYS A 377 21.03 -5.80 15.55
CA CYS A 377 22.04 -6.44 14.71
C CYS A 377 21.58 -7.82 14.26
N TYR A 378 21.61 -8.06 12.95
CA TYR A 378 21.57 -9.39 12.37
C TYR A 378 22.94 -9.73 11.82
N SER A 379 23.52 -10.85 12.28
CA SER A 379 24.77 -11.38 11.74
C SER A 379 24.57 -12.84 11.30
N GLY A 380 24.55 -13.08 10.01
CA GLY A 380 24.43 -14.43 9.46
C GLY A 380 25.77 -15.16 9.28
N GLU A 381 26.91 -14.48 9.56
CA GLU A 381 28.25 -15.06 9.41
C GLU A 381 28.94 -15.32 10.76
N LEU A 382 28.60 -14.57 11.81
CA LEU A 382 29.19 -14.70 13.13
C LEU A 382 28.18 -15.27 14.12
N LEU A 383 28.65 -16.13 15.00
CA LEU A 383 27.88 -16.51 16.18
C LEU A 383 27.73 -15.30 17.10
N ASP A 384 26.64 -15.22 17.82
CA ASP A 384 26.26 -14.10 18.72
C ASP A 384 27.38 -13.74 19.71
N TRP A 385 27.96 -14.73 20.39
CA TRP A 385 29.07 -14.49 21.32
C TRP A 385 30.34 -13.95 20.62
N MET A 386 30.57 -14.31 19.36
CA MET A 386 31.70 -13.77 18.58
C MET A 386 31.43 -12.32 18.19
N PHE A 387 30.21 -12.02 17.76
CA PHE A 387 29.79 -10.67 17.46
C PHE A 387 29.87 -9.78 18.71
N GLN A 388 29.34 -10.25 19.84
CA GLN A 388 29.42 -9.57 21.13
C GLN A 388 30.88 -9.27 21.50
N SER A 389 31.76 -10.28 21.47
CA SER A 389 33.19 -10.09 21.76
C SER A 389 33.86 -9.04 20.88
N TRP A 390 33.40 -8.87 19.61
CA TRP A 390 33.95 -7.83 18.75
C TRP A 390 33.44 -6.45 19.16
N LEU A 391 32.17 -6.35 19.44
CA LEU A 391 31.54 -5.11 19.90
C LEU A 391 32.11 -4.66 21.24
N ASP A 392 32.25 -5.56 22.19
CA ASP A 392 32.84 -5.29 23.51
C ASP A 392 34.28 -4.72 23.40
N ARG A 393 35.08 -5.28 22.51
CA ARG A 393 36.44 -4.77 22.27
C ARG A 393 36.43 -3.37 21.64
N GLN A 394 35.46 -3.09 20.77
CA GLN A 394 35.26 -1.74 20.21
C GLN A 394 34.80 -0.76 21.29
N CYS A 395 33.92 -1.18 22.19
CA CYS A 395 33.48 -0.38 23.32
C CYS A 395 34.65 -0.11 24.29
N ALA A 396 35.41 -1.14 24.67
CA ALA A 396 36.52 -1.02 25.63
C ALA A 396 37.62 -0.10 25.10
N GLY A 397 37.97 -0.19 23.83
CA GLY A 397 39.13 0.47 23.29
C GLY A 397 40.45 -0.13 23.84
N ARG A 398 41.56 0.28 23.26
CA ARG A 398 42.86 -0.28 23.56
C ARG A 398 43.29 -0.13 25.03
N GLU A 399 42.81 0.89 25.70
CA GLU A 399 43.16 1.25 27.07
C GLU A 399 42.75 0.18 28.10
N TYR A 400 41.64 -0.54 27.85
CA TYR A 400 41.09 -1.56 28.74
C TYR A 400 41.31 -2.98 28.24
N ILE A 401 42.23 -3.18 27.25
CA ILE A 401 42.52 -4.49 26.69
C ILE A 401 43.92 -4.93 27.04
N ASN A 402 44.01 -6.03 27.78
CA ASN A 402 45.23 -6.72 28.10
C ASN A 402 45.59 -7.70 26.99
N VAL A 403 46.86 -7.73 26.58
CA VAL A 403 47.37 -8.69 25.60
C VAL A 403 48.10 -9.80 26.32
N THR A 404 47.67 -11.03 26.10
CA THR A 404 48.30 -12.23 26.66
C THR A 404 48.67 -13.19 25.53
N THR A 405 49.56 -14.15 25.82
CA THR A 405 49.94 -15.17 24.84
C THR A 405 49.05 -16.40 24.99
N GLY A 406 48.38 -16.80 23.95
CA GLY A 406 47.56 -18.00 23.91
C GLY A 406 48.36 -19.29 23.80
N PRO A 407 47.69 -20.46 23.89
CA PRO A 407 48.35 -21.78 23.91
C PRO A 407 49.15 -22.11 22.65
N ARG A 408 48.92 -21.43 21.54
CA ARG A 408 49.60 -21.62 20.26
C ARG A 408 50.64 -20.52 19.96
N GLY A 409 50.90 -19.62 20.94
CA GLY A 409 51.78 -18.48 20.78
C GLY A 409 51.12 -17.26 20.10
N GLU A 410 49.82 -17.28 19.90
CA GLU A 410 49.03 -16.17 19.35
C GLU A 410 48.75 -15.11 20.41
N ASP A 411 48.57 -13.86 19.98
CA ASP A 411 48.09 -12.80 20.85
C ASP A 411 46.59 -12.98 21.16
N VAL A 412 46.28 -13.02 22.46
CA VAL A 412 44.90 -13.07 22.98
C VAL A 412 44.60 -11.75 23.67
N TYR A 413 43.52 -11.15 23.29
CA TYR A 413 43.07 -9.83 23.73
C TYR A 413 41.93 -9.99 24.74
N LEU A 414 42.18 -9.65 26.00
CA LEU A 414 41.26 -9.79 27.12
C LEU A 414 40.86 -8.39 27.62
N ILE A 415 39.56 -8.13 27.70
CA ILE A 415 39.06 -6.90 28.31
C ILE A 415 39.15 -7.04 29.83
N ASP A 416 39.49 -5.94 30.52
CA ASP A 416 39.40 -5.88 31.98
C ASP A 416 37.99 -6.24 32.46
N GLY A 417 37.90 -7.11 33.50
CA GLY A 417 36.60 -7.65 33.92
C GLY A 417 35.63 -6.59 34.43
N ALA A 418 36.12 -5.59 35.15
CA ALA A 418 35.30 -4.51 35.64
C ALA A 418 34.80 -3.61 34.47
N ALA A 419 35.68 -3.35 33.51
CA ALA A 419 35.30 -2.61 32.30
C ALA A 419 34.27 -3.37 31.47
N LEU A 420 34.40 -4.71 31.38
CA LEU A 420 33.44 -5.53 30.65
C LEU A 420 32.03 -5.50 31.28
N GLU A 421 31.93 -5.57 32.61
CA GLU A 421 30.66 -5.43 33.34
C GLU A 421 30.03 -4.06 33.08
N MET A 422 30.80 -2.97 33.18
CA MET A 422 30.29 -1.61 32.90
C MET A 422 29.85 -1.44 31.45
N ILE A 423 30.53 -2.05 30.48
CA ILE A 423 30.18 -2.03 29.08
C ILE A 423 28.84 -2.76 28.86
N HIS A 424 28.66 -3.92 29.48
CA HIS A 424 27.41 -4.69 29.36
C HIS A 424 26.23 -3.93 29.97
N ASP A 425 26.39 -3.35 31.17
CA ASP A 425 25.36 -2.52 31.80
C ASP A 425 25.01 -1.29 30.95
N TRP A 426 25.98 -0.68 30.28
CA TRP A 426 25.79 0.50 29.47
C TRP A 426 24.93 0.25 28.21
N TYR A 427 25.08 -0.90 27.54
CA TYR A 427 24.33 -1.20 26.34
C TYR A 427 23.16 -2.18 26.55
N ASP A 428 22.85 -2.59 27.76
CA ASP A 428 21.86 -3.64 28.08
C ASP A 428 20.51 -3.44 27.38
N GLU A 429 19.90 -2.24 27.51
CA GLU A 429 18.63 -1.91 26.87
C GLU A 429 18.78 -1.18 25.51
N LEU A 430 20.00 -1.02 25.00
CA LEU A 430 20.30 -0.25 23.79
C LEU A 430 20.72 -1.11 22.60
N CYS A 431 21.17 -2.36 22.82
CA CYS A 431 21.68 -3.21 21.75
C CYS A 431 21.05 -4.60 21.77
N TYR A 432 20.36 -4.94 20.70
CA TYR A 432 19.70 -6.22 20.50
C TYR A 432 20.32 -6.96 19.32
N ILE A 433 20.36 -8.30 19.39
CA ILE A 433 20.90 -9.15 18.32
C ILE A 433 19.88 -10.22 17.94
N TYR A 434 19.88 -10.60 16.67
CA TYR A 434 19.11 -11.74 16.17
C TYR A 434 19.74 -13.05 16.70
N ASP A 435 18.95 -13.87 17.36
CA ASP A 435 19.40 -15.16 17.89
C ASP A 435 19.35 -16.25 16.80
N ASN A 436 20.50 -16.54 16.21
CA ASN A 436 20.64 -17.61 15.20
C ASN A 436 20.58 -19.03 15.82
N SER A 437 20.47 -19.18 17.14
CA SER A 437 20.42 -20.49 17.80
C SER A 437 18.98 -21.03 17.92
N VAL A 438 18.00 -20.18 17.73
CA VAL A 438 16.58 -20.59 17.73
C VAL A 438 16.31 -21.41 16.46
N ILE A 439 16.03 -22.70 16.66
CA ILE A 439 15.59 -23.59 15.58
C ILE A 439 14.07 -23.57 15.61
N ASP A 440 13.47 -23.08 14.53
CA ASP A 440 12.01 -23.11 14.38
C ASP A 440 11.53 -24.56 14.46
N SER A 441 10.69 -24.87 15.45
CA SER A 441 10.01 -26.15 15.51
C SER A 441 8.89 -26.15 14.47
N ASP A 442 8.63 -27.29 13.83
CA ASP A 442 7.65 -27.49 12.74
C ASP A 442 6.20 -27.05 13.06
N GLU A 443 5.92 -26.54 14.25
CA GLU A 443 4.60 -26.13 14.75
C GLU A 443 4.41 -24.61 14.87
N ASP A 444 5.46 -23.81 14.82
CA ASP A 444 5.38 -22.35 14.86
C ASP A 444 5.51 -21.77 13.45
N GLU A 445 4.65 -20.79 13.12
CA GLU A 445 4.75 -20.01 11.89
C GLU A 445 6.17 -19.41 11.81
N ASN A 446 6.98 -19.83 10.82
CA ASN A 446 8.33 -19.35 10.60
C ASN A 446 8.33 -17.82 10.49
N GLU A 447 8.81 -17.12 11.54
CA GLU A 447 8.94 -15.67 11.51
C GLU A 447 10.12 -15.31 10.59
N THR A 448 9.82 -14.55 9.54
CA THR A 448 10.86 -14.11 8.60
C THR A 448 11.76 -13.03 9.22
N ILE A 449 13.00 -12.92 8.75
CA ILE A 449 13.92 -11.84 9.18
C ILE A 449 13.29 -10.46 9.06
N LEU A 450 12.46 -10.22 8.03
CA LEU A 450 11.75 -8.93 7.87
C LEU A 450 10.73 -8.69 8.99
N GLU A 451 10.03 -9.71 9.43
CA GLU A 451 9.07 -9.63 10.55
C GLU A 451 9.78 -9.41 11.87
N THR A 452 10.91 -10.11 12.10
CA THR A 452 11.76 -9.91 13.28
C THR A 452 12.33 -8.48 13.31
N ILE A 453 12.79 -7.94 12.18
CA ILE A 453 13.24 -6.55 12.07
C ILE A 453 12.09 -5.58 12.40
N GLU A 454 10.90 -5.84 11.88
CA GLU A 454 9.72 -5.02 12.17
C GLU A 454 9.35 -5.07 13.66
N THR A 455 9.47 -6.23 14.28
CA THR A 455 9.27 -6.45 15.73
C THR A 455 10.34 -5.68 16.53
N ALA A 456 11.62 -5.75 16.16
CA ALA A 456 12.70 -4.99 16.80
C ALA A 456 12.42 -3.48 16.79
N VAL A 457 11.91 -2.96 15.67
CA VAL A 457 11.54 -1.54 15.57
C VAL A 457 10.32 -1.19 16.42
N LYS A 458 9.25 -2.01 16.37
CA LYS A 458 7.97 -1.67 17.01
C LYS A 458 7.92 -1.94 18.50
N GLN A 459 8.53 -3.03 18.96
CA GLN A 459 8.44 -3.47 20.35
C GLN A 459 9.66 -3.07 21.17
N TYR A 460 10.86 -3.09 20.57
CA TYR A 460 12.12 -2.78 21.27
C TYR A 460 12.61 -1.34 20.96
N GLY A 461 11.88 -0.59 20.13
CA GLY A 461 12.21 0.79 19.84
C GLY A 461 13.52 0.98 19.06
N CYS A 462 14.02 -0.07 18.38
CA CYS A 462 15.27 0.00 17.63
C CYS A 462 15.15 0.99 16.47
N ARG A 463 16.09 1.93 16.40
CA ARG A 463 16.10 2.99 15.38
C ARG A 463 17.29 2.94 14.45
N MET A 464 18.35 2.20 14.79
CA MET A 464 19.46 1.91 13.89
C MET A 464 19.69 0.40 13.82
N LEU A 465 19.69 -0.15 12.61
CA LEU A 465 19.74 -1.58 12.36
C LEU A 465 20.93 -1.91 11.45
N MET A 466 21.64 -3.00 11.76
CA MET A 466 22.70 -3.54 10.91
C MET A 466 22.32 -4.95 10.47
N ILE A 467 22.39 -5.20 9.15
CA ILE A 467 22.11 -6.50 8.54
C ILE A 467 23.37 -6.99 7.82
N ASP A 468 24.02 -8.00 8.38
CA ASP A 468 25.25 -8.60 7.88
C ASP A 468 25.05 -10.12 7.63
N ASN A 469 24.79 -10.56 6.38
CA ASN A 469 24.76 -9.80 5.15
C ASN A 469 23.50 -10.12 4.34
N LEU A 470 23.34 -9.45 3.19
CA LEU A 470 22.20 -9.65 2.28
C LEU A 470 21.99 -11.11 1.87
N MET A 471 23.05 -11.88 1.68
CA MET A 471 22.97 -13.28 1.18
C MET A 471 22.44 -14.23 2.24
N THR A 472 22.79 -14.02 3.51
CA THR A 472 22.35 -14.87 4.64
C THR A 472 20.96 -14.46 5.16
N ALA A 473 20.52 -13.23 4.86
CA ALA A 473 19.23 -12.72 5.29
C ALA A 473 18.06 -13.10 4.34
N ILE A 474 18.34 -13.77 3.23
CA ILE A 474 17.35 -14.18 2.25
C ILE A 474 17.18 -15.69 2.33
N GLU A 475 15.96 -16.16 2.56
CA GLU A 475 15.61 -17.56 2.52
C GLU A 475 15.78 -18.14 1.11
N ASP A 476 16.42 -19.32 1.01
CA ASP A 476 16.61 -20.04 -0.25
C ASP A 476 15.28 -20.69 -0.71
N ASP A 477 14.47 -19.95 -1.40
CA ASP A 477 13.39 -20.54 -2.22
C ASP A 477 13.99 -21.03 -3.54
N LEU A 478 14.18 -22.34 -3.65
CA LEU A 478 14.77 -23.03 -4.81
C LEU A 478 14.04 -22.80 -6.15
N SER A 479 12.90 -22.13 -6.14
CA SER A 479 12.03 -21.94 -7.31
C SER A 479 12.12 -20.56 -7.96
N SER A 480 12.77 -19.57 -7.34
CA SER A 480 12.76 -18.18 -7.79
C SER A 480 14.14 -17.62 -8.16
N ASP A 481 14.13 -16.63 -9.03
CA ASP A 481 15.32 -15.88 -9.44
C ASP A 481 15.92 -15.13 -8.23
N LEU A 482 17.07 -15.54 -7.73
CA LEU A 482 17.81 -14.97 -6.59
C LEU A 482 17.92 -13.42 -6.68
N TYR A 483 18.11 -12.88 -7.89
CA TYR A 483 18.18 -11.42 -8.08
C TYR A 483 16.87 -10.70 -7.81
N ARG A 484 15.74 -11.38 -8.02
CA ARG A 484 14.43 -10.82 -7.69
C ARG A 484 14.20 -10.81 -6.19
N GLN A 485 14.58 -11.90 -5.52
CA GLN A 485 14.47 -11.99 -4.05
C GLN A 485 15.32 -10.91 -3.39
N GLN A 486 16.59 -10.75 -3.80
CA GLN A 486 17.48 -9.70 -3.32
C GLN A 486 16.88 -8.30 -3.52
N SER A 487 16.37 -8.01 -4.73
CA SER A 487 15.76 -6.71 -5.02
C SER A 487 14.47 -6.47 -4.24
N ALA A 488 13.68 -7.52 -3.99
CA ALA A 488 12.46 -7.44 -3.18
C ALA A 488 12.79 -7.18 -1.71
N PHE A 489 13.74 -7.91 -1.14
CA PHE A 489 14.19 -7.76 0.23
C PHE A 489 14.75 -6.34 0.49
N VAL A 490 15.66 -5.87 -0.37
CA VAL A 490 16.23 -4.52 -0.26
C VAL A 490 15.16 -3.44 -0.41
N ARG A 491 14.15 -3.66 -1.25
CA ARG A 491 13.01 -2.76 -1.36
C ARG A 491 12.20 -2.71 -0.07
N SER A 492 11.93 -3.86 0.54
CA SER A 492 11.23 -3.93 1.82
C SER A 492 11.99 -3.18 2.92
N LEU A 493 13.33 -3.33 2.99
CA LEU A 493 14.17 -2.58 3.92
C LEU A 493 14.11 -1.07 3.65
N ALA A 494 14.17 -0.63 2.38
CA ALA A 494 14.07 0.79 2.04
C ALA A 494 12.69 1.38 2.38
N GLU A 495 11.62 0.59 2.25
CA GLU A 495 10.27 0.98 2.65
C GLU A 495 10.14 1.04 4.18
N MET A 496 10.71 0.07 4.91
CA MET A 496 10.76 0.06 6.37
C MET A 496 11.52 1.26 6.92
N ALA A 497 12.70 1.56 6.38
CA ALA A 497 13.49 2.72 6.79
C ALA A 497 12.65 4.00 6.77
N LYS A 498 11.90 4.23 5.68
CA LYS A 498 11.05 5.41 5.51
C LYS A 498 9.77 5.38 6.33
N ARG A 499 9.15 4.20 6.48
CA ARG A 499 7.89 4.03 7.19
C ARG A 499 8.05 4.24 8.69
N TYR A 500 9.11 3.69 9.25
CA TYR A 500 9.37 3.70 10.68
C TYR A 500 10.39 4.76 11.11
N ASP A 501 10.90 5.55 10.15
CA ASP A 501 11.91 6.58 10.39
C ASP A 501 13.14 6.01 11.11
N VAL A 502 13.70 4.91 10.57
CA VAL A 502 14.87 4.19 11.09
C VAL A 502 16.03 4.19 10.11
N ILE A 503 17.25 4.04 10.61
CA ILE A 503 18.47 3.86 9.82
C ILE A 503 18.71 2.37 9.64
N ILE A 504 18.90 1.92 8.39
CA ILE A 504 19.27 0.52 8.11
C ILE A 504 20.58 0.48 7.36
N ILE A 505 21.59 -0.18 7.96
CA ILE A 505 22.87 -0.48 7.32
C ILE A 505 22.80 -1.91 6.80
N LEU A 506 22.89 -2.08 5.49
CA LEU A 506 22.92 -3.38 4.84
C LEU A 506 24.33 -3.66 4.29
N ILE A 507 24.95 -4.73 4.76
CA ILE A 507 26.25 -5.19 4.25
C ILE A 507 26.01 -6.09 3.05
N VAL A 508 26.69 -5.76 1.93
CA VAL A 508 26.53 -6.46 0.66
C VAL A 508 27.90 -6.81 0.08
N HIS A 509 28.04 -8.04 -0.38
CA HIS A 509 29.26 -8.45 -1.09
C HIS A 509 29.21 -8.03 -2.57
N PRO A 510 30.32 -7.56 -3.15
CA PRO A 510 30.38 -7.27 -4.59
C PRO A 510 30.38 -8.56 -5.41
N ARG A 511 29.98 -8.47 -6.69
CA ARG A 511 30.21 -9.52 -7.69
C ARG A 511 31.70 -9.69 -7.96
N LYS A 512 32.11 -10.79 -8.61
CA LYS A 512 33.47 -10.96 -9.10
C LYS A 512 33.79 -9.80 -10.06
N ARG A 513 34.88 -9.09 -9.77
CA ARG A 513 35.36 -7.93 -10.55
C ARG A 513 35.60 -8.29 -12.02
N THR A 514 35.12 -7.44 -12.91
CA THR A 514 35.44 -7.47 -14.34
C THR A 514 36.30 -6.27 -14.79
N GLY A 515 36.62 -5.31 -13.87
CA GLY A 515 37.37 -4.10 -14.20
C GLY A 515 38.24 -3.54 -13.06
N LEU A 516 39.05 -2.50 -13.39
CA LEU A 516 39.99 -1.84 -12.46
C LEU A 516 39.35 -0.74 -11.59
N LYS A 517 38.14 -0.28 -11.90
CA LYS A 517 37.40 0.75 -11.12
C LYS A 517 36.14 0.14 -10.56
N PHE A 518 35.82 0.46 -9.30
CA PHE A 518 34.57 0.08 -8.67
C PHE A 518 33.44 0.90 -9.30
N ASP A 519 32.40 0.21 -9.81
CA ASP A 519 31.16 0.80 -10.25
C ASP A 519 30.01 0.34 -9.32
N ASN A 520 29.03 1.20 -9.09
CA ASN A 520 27.82 0.84 -8.32
C ASN A 520 27.06 -0.36 -8.90
N ASP A 521 27.26 -0.66 -10.18
CA ASP A 521 26.69 -1.83 -10.85
C ASP A 521 27.40 -3.16 -10.50
N GLU A 522 28.58 -3.10 -9.87
CA GLU A 522 29.33 -4.27 -9.41
C GLU A 522 28.88 -4.78 -8.02
N VAL A 523 27.98 -4.08 -7.35
CA VAL A 523 27.37 -4.54 -6.09
C VAL A 523 26.53 -5.80 -6.35
N ALA A 524 26.70 -6.82 -5.53
CA ALA A 524 26.03 -8.12 -5.71
C ALA A 524 24.51 -7.95 -5.80
N GLY A 525 23.91 -8.62 -6.78
CA GLY A 525 22.47 -8.65 -6.96
C GLY A 525 22.00 -7.95 -8.23
N SER A 526 22.04 -6.67 -8.31
CA SER A 526 21.70 -5.87 -9.50
C SER A 526 21.98 -4.38 -9.23
N SER A 527 22.13 -3.58 -10.27
CA SER A 527 22.09 -2.10 -10.17
C SER A 527 20.84 -1.59 -9.44
N ASN A 528 19.79 -2.42 -9.34
CA ASN A 528 18.58 -2.10 -8.58
C ASN A 528 18.84 -1.93 -7.07
N ILE A 529 19.80 -2.66 -6.48
CA ILE A 529 20.09 -2.60 -5.05
C ILE A 529 20.68 -1.22 -4.68
N THR A 530 21.70 -0.79 -5.42
CA THR A 530 22.31 0.53 -5.19
C THR A 530 21.35 1.67 -5.54
N ASN A 531 20.45 1.46 -6.51
CA ASN A 531 19.41 2.44 -6.85
C ASN A 531 18.39 2.65 -5.71
N LEU A 532 18.10 1.65 -4.90
CA LEU A 532 17.18 1.74 -3.77
C LEU A 532 17.82 2.43 -2.54
N ALA A 533 19.13 2.32 -2.37
CA ALA A 533 19.86 2.92 -1.25
C ALA A 533 19.90 4.45 -1.32
N ASP A 534 19.96 5.07 -0.14
CA ASP A 534 20.14 6.52 0.01
C ASP A 534 21.64 6.88 0.06
N VAL A 535 22.45 6.03 0.71
CA VAL A 535 23.92 6.13 0.75
C VAL A 535 24.52 4.80 0.32
N VAL A 536 25.60 4.85 -0.47
CA VAL A 536 26.40 3.68 -0.83
C VAL A 536 27.85 3.97 -0.50
N MET A 537 28.43 3.13 0.35
CA MET A 537 29.82 3.19 0.77
C MET A 537 30.56 1.94 0.29
N ASN A 538 31.74 2.13 -0.29
CA ASN A 538 32.62 1.04 -0.70
C ASN A 538 33.88 1.02 0.19
N TYR A 539 34.05 -0.08 0.91
CA TYR A 539 35.23 -0.32 1.75
C TYR A 539 36.27 -1.10 0.96
N ALA A 540 37.37 -0.44 0.62
CA ALA A 540 38.34 -0.90 -0.35
C ALA A 540 39.77 -0.96 0.22
N LYS A 541 40.66 -1.65 -0.50
CA LYS A 541 42.10 -1.57 -0.25
C LYS A 541 42.64 -0.24 -0.78
N PRO A 542 43.65 0.36 -0.12
CA PRO A 542 44.36 1.51 -0.66
C PRO A 542 45.08 1.14 -1.95
N LYS A 543 45.49 2.15 -2.72
CA LYS A 543 46.39 1.97 -3.83
C LYS A 543 47.79 1.65 -3.33
N GLU A 544 48.59 0.89 -4.10
CA GLU A 544 49.93 0.49 -3.73
C GLU A 544 50.89 1.68 -3.54
N ASP A 545 50.61 2.79 -4.21
CA ASP A 545 51.42 4.03 -4.19
C ASP A 545 50.86 5.11 -3.24
N ASP A 546 49.94 4.75 -2.34
CA ASP A 546 49.38 5.69 -1.37
C ASP A 546 50.41 6.07 -0.30
N GLU A 547 50.85 7.33 -0.30
CA GLU A 547 51.89 7.84 0.61
C GLU A 547 51.52 7.76 2.09
N MET A 548 50.23 7.78 2.43
CA MET A 548 49.72 7.68 3.79
C MET A 548 49.73 6.25 4.34
N HIS A 549 49.84 5.26 3.46
CA HIS A 549 49.79 3.83 3.79
C HIS A 549 48.65 3.45 4.76
N PRO A 550 47.38 3.83 4.45
CA PRO A 550 46.25 3.40 5.26
C PRO A 550 46.01 1.90 5.09
N ASP A 551 45.36 1.29 6.07
CA ASP A 551 45.00 -0.13 5.97
C ASP A 551 43.79 -0.30 5.04
N ARG A 552 42.90 0.69 4.97
CA ARG A 552 41.65 0.70 4.18
C ARG A 552 41.30 2.09 3.70
N ILE A 553 40.44 2.11 2.69
CA ILE A 553 39.85 3.33 2.12
C ILE A 553 38.34 3.19 2.14
N LEU A 554 37.64 4.18 2.70
CA LEU A 554 36.17 4.25 2.67
C LEU A 554 35.72 5.28 1.63
N GLN A 555 35.17 4.80 0.54
CA GLN A 555 34.64 5.64 -0.56
C GLN A 555 33.15 5.84 -0.39
N VAL A 556 32.64 7.04 -0.68
CA VAL A 556 31.19 7.32 -0.77
C VAL A 556 30.85 7.43 -2.25
N THR A 557 30.19 6.41 -2.79
CA THR A 557 29.89 6.33 -4.23
C THR A 557 28.48 6.83 -4.55
N LYS A 558 27.63 6.97 -3.53
CA LYS A 558 26.29 7.56 -3.64
C LYS A 558 25.89 8.26 -2.36
N ASN A 559 25.31 9.44 -2.49
CA ASN A 559 24.63 10.16 -1.41
C ASN A 559 23.44 10.90 -1.99
N ARG A 560 22.23 10.41 -1.70
CA ARG A 560 20.99 10.96 -2.26
C ARG A 560 20.61 12.31 -1.63
N LEU A 561 21.08 12.58 -0.42
CA LEU A 561 20.68 13.77 0.32
C LEU A 561 21.26 15.07 -0.28
N ASN A 562 22.56 15.09 -0.54
CA ASN A 562 23.26 16.28 -1.02
C ASN A 562 24.08 16.05 -2.30
N GLY A 563 24.13 14.81 -2.81
CA GLY A 563 24.88 14.43 -4.01
C GLY A 563 26.40 14.40 -3.84
N MET A 564 26.93 14.65 -2.64
CA MET A 564 28.38 14.60 -2.39
C MET A 564 28.89 13.16 -2.43
N THR A 565 29.87 12.91 -3.27
CA THR A 565 30.53 11.63 -3.41
C THR A 565 32.06 11.80 -3.28
N ASP A 566 32.73 10.76 -2.82
CA ASP A 566 34.19 10.72 -2.74
C ASP A 566 34.70 9.36 -3.21
N TYR A 567 35.26 9.33 -4.40
CA TYR A 567 35.87 8.15 -5.02
C TYR A 567 37.36 8.03 -4.67
N SER A 568 38.01 9.09 -4.14
CA SER A 568 39.36 8.99 -3.60
C SER A 568 39.34 8.23 -2.28
N GLY A 569 38.31 8.50 -1.50
CA GLY A 569 37.99 7.80 -0.25
C GLY A 569 38.75 8.31 0.97
N ILE A 570 38.15 8.06 2.12
CA ILE A 570 38.67 8.40 3.44
C ILE A 570 39.69 7.34 3.86
N PRO A 571 40.96 7.72 4.16
CA PRO A 571 41.96 6.78 4.65
C PRO A 571 41.65 6.34 6.08
N LEU A 572 41.75 5.03 6.34
CA LEU A 572 41.41 4.41 7.62
C LEU A 572 42.45 3.38 8.06
N TRP A 573 42.68 3.31 9.36
CA TRP A 573 43.61 2.38 9.98
C TRP A 573 42.88 1.45 10.96
N TYR A 574 43.33 0.20 11.03
CA TYR A 574 42.73 -0.83 11.87
C TYR A 574 43.57 -1.05 13.12
N ASP A 575 42.98 -0.92 14.30
CA ASP A 575 43.59 -1.26 15.55
C ASP A 575 43.21 -2.69 15.96
N THR A 576 44.16 -3.63 15.86
CA THR A 576 43.94 -5.05 16.09
C THR A 576 43.43 -5.37 17.50
N PRO A 577 44.01 -4.80 18.61
CA PRO A 577 43.49 -5.06 19.94
C PRO A 577 42.04 -4.68 20.14
N SER A 578 41.66 -3.46 19.81
CA SER A 578 40.31 -2.96 20.03
C SER A 578 39.34 -3.23 18.87
N LYS A 579 39.83 -3.76 17.75
CA LYS A 579 39.03 -3.87 16.51
C LYS A 579 38.45 -2.55 16.02
N ARG A 580 38.94 -1.41 16.50
CA ARG A 580 38.51 -0.09 16.04
C ARG A 580 39.10 0.29 14.68
N ILE A 581 38.34 1.04 13.94
CA ILE A 581 38.74 1.65 12.67
C ILE A 581 38.91 3.14 12.93
N LEU A 582 40.09 3.66 12.66
CA LEU A 582 40.56 4.98 13.09
C LEU A 582 40.89 5.85 11.87
N GLU A 583 40.78 7.18 12.00
CA GLU A 583 41.17 8.16 10.97
C GLU A 583 42.66 8.51 10.97
N ALA A 584 43.43 8.06 11.99
CA ALA A 584 44.87 8.24 12.06
C ALA A 584 45.53 7.12 12.89
N ARG A 585 46.78 6.80 12.58
CA ARG A 585 47.55 5.82 13.35
C ARG A 585 47.73 6.27 14.80
N GLY A 586 47.42 5.38 15.73
CA GLY A 586 47.66 5.61 17.16
C GLY A 586 46.63 6.53 17.85
N MET A 587 45.66 7.07 17.15
CA MET A 587 44.57 7.82 17.76
C MET A 587 43.46 6.84 18.20
N ASN A 588 43.57 6.26 19.36
CA ASN A 588 42.54 5.42 19.96
C ASN A 588 42.11 6.03 21.30
N ARG A 589 41.61 7.25 21.28
CA ARG A 589 41.20 7.99 22.48
C ARG A 589 39.69 8.24 22.57
N GLU A 590 38.92 7.62 21.72
CA GLU A 590 37.46 7.77 21.78
C GLU A 590 36.94 7.02 23.00
N ARG A 591 36.34 7.75 23.93
CA ARG A 591 35.70 7.22 25.13
C ARG A 591 34.20 7.22 24.90
N PHE A 592 33.55 6.13 25.23
CA PHE A 592 32.11 5.99 25.18
C PHE A 592 31.49 6.18 26.56
N GLY A 593 30.15 6.39 26.60
CA GLY A 593 29.42 6.78 27.80
C GLY A 593 29.59 5.87 29.02
N TRP A 594 29.96 4.60 28.84
CA TRP A 594 30.28 3.68 29.95
C TRP A 594 31.50 4.09 30.77
N ASN A 595 32.37 4.94 30.24
CA ASN A 595 33.64 5.37 30.81
C ASN A 595 33.77 6.89 30.99
N ILE A 596 32.67 7.60 31.09
CA ILE A 596 32.68 9.02 31.40
C ILE A 596 32.58 9.13 32.93
N GLU A 597 33.67 9.57 33.59
CA GLU A 597 33.62 9.97 34.98
C GLU A 597 32.57 11.10 35.17
N ASP A 598 31.74 10.95 36.21
CA ASP A 598 30.62 11.86 36.54
C ASP A 598 31.02 13.34 36.46
N GLY A 599 30.61 13.99 35.42
CA GLY A 599 30.74 15.43 35.26
C GLY A 599 30.64 15.95 33.84
N PHE A 600 29.46 16.05 33.31
CA PHE A 600 29.01 16.67 32.06
C PHE A 600 28.23 15.75 31.12
N LEU A 601 27.16 15.18 31.60
CA LEU A 601 26.02 14.83 30.73
C LEU A 601 25.24 16.14 30.47
N GLN A 602 25.58 16.88 29.41
CA GLN A 602 24.60 17.73 28.77
C GLN A 602 23.73 16.81 27.92
N VAL A 603 22.65 16.32 28.52
CA VAL A 603 21.51 15.78 27.77
C VAL A 603 21.01 16.93 26.88
N PRO A 604 20.98 16.80 25.53
CA PRO A 604 20.28 17.76 24.71
C PRO A 604 18.82 17.73 25.17
N ASP A 605 18.30 18.91 25.56
CA ASP A 605 16.90 19.12 25.91
C ASP A 605 16.03 18.68 24.72
N MET A 606 15.52 17.45 24.77
CA MET A 606 14.53 16.92 23.84
C MET A 606 13.20 17.53 24.24
N GLY A 607 12.92 18.72 23.64
CA GLY A 607 11.71 19.47 23.88
C GLY A 607 10.46 18.63 23.93
N GLU A 608 9.63 18.98 24.90
CA GLU A 608 8.27 18.61 25.25
C GLU A 608 7.63 17.40 24.51
N GLU A 609 7.24 16.42 25.31
CA GLU A 609 6.39 15.29 24.95
C GLU A 609 5.13 15.81 24.22
N VAL A 610 5.02 15.45 22.96
CA VAL A 610 3.76 15.58 22.22
C VAL A 610 2.90 14.39 22.60
N GLU A 611 1.90 14.61 23.44
CA GLU A 611 0.83 13.62 23.66
C GLU A 611 0.20 13.22 22.32
N ILE A 612 0.32 11.96 22.00
CA ILE A 612 -0.38 11.36 20.85
C ILE A 612 -1.75 10.93 21.37
N GLU A 613 -2.79 11.71 21.07
CA GLU A 613 -4.18 11.24 21.16
C GLU A 613 -4.42 10.18 20.06
N PHE A 614 -4.97 9.03 20.49
CA PHE A 614 -5.32 7.87 19.67
C PHE A 614 -6.60 8.09 18.84
#